data_8e8bae88cefb00b7af1451f9402ad708
#
_entry.id   8e8bae88cefb00b7af1451f9402ad708
#
_cell.length_a   1.000
_cell.length_b   1.000
_cell.length_c   1.000
_cell.angle_alpha   90.00
_cell.angle_beta   90.00
_cell.angle_gamma   90.00
#
_symmetry.space_group_name_H-M   'P 1'
#
loop_
_entity.id
_entity.type
_entity.pdbx_description
1 polymer ?
#
loop_
_entity_poly.entity_id
_entity_poly.type
_entity_poly.pdbx_seq_one_letter_code
_entity_poly.pdbx_strand_id
1 'polypeptide(L)'
;MGKAAMEALAFTLAKEERDNGIRVNIVAPGLVETDMGIRLARAVTGNRDMQDLRRLDDAAPFGRVCQPLDVAKVVLWLCSDGASYVTGQRIVCDGGGPVARWSSGDL
;
A
#
# COMPACT_ATOMS: atom_id res chain seq x y z
N MET A 1 5.03 -15.87 -7.59
CA MET A 1 3.68 -15.50 -8.09
C MET A 1 3.64 -14.02 -8.38
N GLY A 2 3.17 -13.64 -9.55
CA GLY A 2 3.04 -12.23 -9.90
C GLY A 2 1.96 -11.50 -9.09
N LYS A 3 2.11 -10.18 -9.00
CA LYS A 3 1.17 -9.33 -8.27
C LYS A 3 -0.26 -9.46 -8.79
N ALA A 4 -0.44 -9.47 -10.12
CA ALA A 4 -1.77 -9.61 -10.73
C ALA A 4 -2.41 -10.96 -10.41
N ALA A 5 -1.62 -12.03 -10.35
CA ALA A 5 -2.12 -13.35 -10.00
C ALA A 5 -2.56 -13.42 -8.55
N MET A 6 -1.82 -12.77 -7.65
CA MET A 6 -2.18 -12.70 -6.23
C MET A 6 -3.46 -11.91 -6.03
N GLU A 7 -3.64 -10.79 -6.74
CA GLU A 7 -4.86 -9.99 -6.67
C GLU A 7 -6.07 -10.77 -7.18
N ALA A 8 -5.92 -11.48 -8.31
CA ALA A 8 -6.99 -12.29 -8.86
C ALA A 8 -7.40 -13.39 -7.88
N LEU A 9 -6.43 -14.04 -7.24
CA LEU A 9 -6.70 -15.06 -6.23
C LEU A 9 -7.46 -14.47 -5.04
N ALA A 10 -7.02 -13.33 -4.54
CA ALA A 10 -7.65 -12.69 -3.39
C ALA A 10 -9.11 -12.29 -3.70
N PHE A 11 -9.35 -11.71 -4.87
CA PHE A 11 -10.70 -11.31 -5.27
C PHE A 11 -11.62 -12.51 -5.49
N THR A 12 -11.09 -13.60 -6.07
CA THR A 12 -11.85 -14.85 -6.20
C THR A 12 -12.20 -15.41 -4.84
N LEU A 13 -11.23 -15.44 -3.94
CA LEU A 13 -11.44 -15.93 -2.58
C LEU A 13 -12.46 -15.08 -1.82
N ALA A 14 -12.44 -13.77 -2.01
CA ALA A 14 -13.42 -12.87 -1.40
C ALA A 14 -14.84 -13.23 -1.83
N LYS A 15 -15.04 -13.53 -3.11
CA LYS A 15 -16.34 -13.93 -3.62
C LYS A 15 -16.79 -15.30 -3.09
N GLU A 16 -15.85 -16.24 -3.02
CA GLU A 16 -16.17 -17.60 -2.55
C GLU A 16 -16.51 -17.64 -1.07
N GLU A 17 -15.82 -16.82 -0.28
CA GLU A 17 -15.92 -16.89 1.18
C GLU A 17 -16.92 -15.93 1.80
N ARG A 18 -17.53 -15.04 1.02
CA ARG A 18 -18.47 -14.06 1.57
C ARG A 18 -19.66 -14.72 2.26
N ASP A 19 -20.16 -15.84 1.74
CA ASP A 19 -21.29 -16.56 2.33
C ASP A 19 -20.90 -17.23 3.65
N ASN A 20 -19.61 -17.40 3.87
CA ASN A 20 -19.06 -17.93 5.13
C ASN A 20 -18.71 -16.81 6.12
N GLY A 21 -19.01 -15.55 5.78
CA GLY A 21 -18.71 -14.42 6.66
C GLY A 21 -17.24 -14.05 6.72
N ILE A 22 -16.44 -14.50 5.76
CA ILE A 22 -15.00 -14.20 5.70
C ILE A 22 -14.76 -13.08 4.71
N ARG A 23 -14.08 -12.04 5.15
CA ARG A 23 -13.70 -10.91 4.33
C ARG A 23 -12.25 -11.05 3.90
N VAL A 24 -11.98 -10.73 2.63
CA VAL A 24 -10.64 -10.79 2.07
C VAL A 24 -10.38 -9.48 1.34
N ASN A 25 -9.37 -8.76 1.77
CA ASN A 25 -8.98 -7.49 1.18
C ASN A 25 -7.46 -7.46 0.95
N ILE A 26 -7.02 -6.56 0.09
CA ILE A 26 -5.61 -6.37 -0.22
C ILE A 26 -5.20 -4.98 0.27
N VAL A 27 -4.06 -4.90 0.91
CA VAL A 27 -3.40 -3.62 1.19
C VAL A 27 -2.17 -3.53 0.30
N ALA A 28 -2.09 -2.48 -0.50
CA ALA A 28 -0.99 -2.24 -1.43
C ALA A 28 -0.21 -1.01 -0.96
N PRO A 29 0.86 -1.20 -0.19
CA PRO A 29 1.66 -0.08 0.28
C PRO A 29 2.49 0.52 -0.84
N GLY A 30 2.86 1.80 -0.68
CA GLY A 30 3.86 2.42 -1.52
C GLY A 30 5.26 2.05 -1.06
N LEU A 31 6.21 2.98 -1.24
CA LEU A 31 7.56 2.79 -0.74
C LEU A 31 7.54 2.92 0.79
N VAL A 32 7.79 1.82 1.47
CA VAL A 32 7.77 1.76 2.94
C VAL A 32 9.20 1.77 3.46
N GLU A 33 9.45 2.49 4.55
CA GLU A 33 10.77 2.53 5.17
C GLU A 33 11.04 1.20 5.89
N THR A 34 11.56 0.25 5.13
CA THR A 34 12.00 -1.06 5.55
C THR A 34 13.35 -1.32 4.88
N ASP A 35 14.06 -2.37 5.28
CA ASP A 35 15.31 -2.72 4.63
C ASP A 35 15.13 -2.91 3.12
N MET A 36 14.05 -3.55 2.71
CA MET A 36 13.74 -3.75 1.30
C MET A 36 13.43 -2.41 0.61
N GLY A 37 12.66 -1.55 1.26
CA GLY A 37 12.33 -0.23 0.74
C GLY A 37 13.56 0.64 0.53
N ILE A 38 14.51 0.58 1.47
CA ILE A 38 15.78 1.29 1.38
C ILE A 38 16.60 0.78 0.19
N ARG A 39 16.66 -0.55 0.00
CA ARG A 39 17.35 -1.14 -1.15
C ARG A 39 16.73 -0.70 -2.46
N LEU A 40 15.42 -0.68 -2.54
CA LEU A 40 14.71 -0.24 -3.73
C LEU A 40 14.99 1.23 -4.01
N ALA A 41 14.95 2.07 -3.00
CA ALA A 41 15.24 3.50 -3.14
C ALA A 41 16.66 3.74 -3.63
N ARG A 42 17.64 2.97 -3.12
CA ARG A 42 19.03 3.04 -3.60
C ARG A 42 19.12 2.70 -5.08
N ALA A 43 18.41 1.65 -5.51
CA ALA A 43 18.41 1.22 -6.89
C ALA A 43 17.77 2.24 -7.82
N VAL A 44 16.65 2.83 -7.41
CA VAL A 44 15.88 3.77 -8.22
C VAL A 44 16.58 5.15 -8.31
N THR A 45 17.11 5.63 -7.18
CA THR A 45 17.73 6.97 -7.14
C THR A 45 19.21 6.95 -7.50
N GLY A 46 19.86 5.79 -7.50
CA GLY A 46 21.30 5.67 -7.69
C GLY A 46 22.11 6.11 -6.48
N ASN A 47 21.50 6.47 -5.38
CA ASN A 47 22.19 6.90 -4.17
C ASN A 47 22.47 5.69 -3.27
N ARG A 48 23.68 5.14 -3.43
CA ARG A 48 24.11 3.94 -2.70
C ARG A 48 24.35 4.20 -1.21
N ASP A 49 24.52 5.44 -0.82
CA ASP A 49 24.82 5.84 0.57
C ASP A 49 23.56 6.12 1.38
N MET A 50 22.39 5.96 0.78
CA MET A 50 21.13 6.20 1.46
C MET A 50 20.95 5.21 2.61
N GLN A 51 20.87 5.72 3.84
CA GLN A 51 20.73 4.92 5.06
C GLN A 51 19.28 4.76 5.47
N ASP A 52 18.45 5.73 5.13
CA ASP A 52 17.01 5.72 5.40
C ASP A 52 16.28 6.48 4.29
N LEU A 53 14.95 6.46 4.33
CA LEU A 53 14.13 7.08 3.32
C LEU A 53 13.67 8.49 3.67
N ARG A 54 14.12 9.04 4.80
CA ARG A 54 13.72 10.37 5.24
C ARG A 54 14.15 11.47 4.27
N ARG A 55 15.21 11.23 3.51
CA ARG A 55 15.63 12.17 2.45
C ARG A 55 14.59 12.34 1.36
N LEU A 56 13.66 11.40 1.25
CA LEU A 56 12.56 11.46 0.30
C LEU A 56 11.31 12.10 0.87
N ASP A 57 11.32 12.49 2.14
CA ASP A 57 10.15 13.05 2.81
C ASP A 57 9.63 14.30 2.09
N ASP A 58 10.52 15.19 1.66
CA ASP A 58 10.11 16.41 0.96
C ASP A 58 9.41 16.14 -0.36
N ALA A 59 9.73 15.03 -1.02
CA ALA A 59 9.11 14.63 -2.27
C ALA A 59 7.91 13.71 -2.06
N ALA A 60 7.68 13.25 -0.84
CA ALA A 60 6.58 12.35 -0.53
C ALA A 60 5.26 13.12 -0.44
N PRO A 61 4.11 12.47 -0.77
CA PRO A 61 2.82 13.14 -0.81
C PRO A 61 2.41 13.86 0.47
N PHE A 62 2.75 13.35 1.63
CA PHE A 62 2.41 13.97 2.90
C PHE A 62 3.64 14.45 3.68
N GLY A 63 4.71 14.77 2.97
CA GLY A 63 5.94 15.24 3.58
C GLY A 63 6.71 14.17 4.32
N ARG A 64 6.37 12.91 4.13
CA ARG A 64 7.07 11.78 4.75
C ARG A 64 6.86 10.50 3.94
N VAL A 65 7.85 9.63 3.98
CA VAL A 65 7.77 8.31 3.37
C VAL A 65 6.88 7.42 4.24
N CYS A 66 6.11 6.56 3.58
CA CYS A 66 5.25 5.59 4.28
C CYS A 66 6.06 4.75 5.27
N GLN A 67 5.57 4.67 6.48
CA GLN A 67 6.19 3.88 7.54
C GLN A 67 5.43 2.56 7.71
N PRO A 68 6.07 1.52 8.24
CA PRO A 68 5.37 0.26 8.53
C PRO A 68 4.10 0.45 9.36
N LEU A 69 4.11 1.41 10.27
CA LEU A 69 2.94 1.71 11.11
C LEU A 69 1.76 2.24 10.28
N ASP A 70 2.01 2.98 9.20
CA ASP A 70 0.95 3.46 8.32
C ASP A 70 0.19 2.31 7.68
N VAL A 71 0.93 1.29 7.24
CA VAL A 71 0.34 0.08 6.68
C VAL A 71 -0.38 -0.73 7.75
N ALA A 72 0.25 -0.87 8.92
CA ALA A 72 -0.31 -1.62 10.04
C ALA A 72 -1.65 -1.05 10.51
N LYS A 73 -1.79 0.27 10.52
CA LYS A 73 -3.05 0.92 10.89
C LYS A 73 -4.17 0.59 9.92
N VAL A 74 -3.89 0.52 8.62
CA VAL A 74 -4.88 0.14 7.62
C VAL A 74 -5.31 -1.32 7.80
N VAL A 75 -4.34 -2.20 7.99
CA VAL A 75 -4.62 -3.63 8.25
C VAL A 75 -5.48 -3.79 9.50
N LEU A 76 -5.13 -3.08 10.56
CA LEU A 76 -5.87 -3.14 11.82
C LEU A 76 -7.32 -2.68 11.64
N TRP A 77 -7.53 -1.58 10.90
CA TRP A 77 -8.87 -1.12 10.60
C TRP A 77 -9.67 -2.14 9.80
N LEU A 78 -9.04 -2.75 8.79
CA LEU A 78 -9.69 -3.78 7.99
C LEU A 78 -10.11 -5.00 8.82
N CYS A 79 -9.39 -5.28 9.89
CA CYS A 79 -9.74 -6.37 10.82
C CYS A 79 -10.78 -5.95 11.87
N SER A 80 -11.14 -4.67 11.91
CA SER A 80 -12.06 -4.15 12.91
C SER A 80 -13.51 -4.20 12.46
N ASP A 81 -14.42 -3.98 13.38
CA ASP A 81 -15.86 -3.89 13.10
C ASP A 81 -16.18 -2.70 12.18
N GLY A 82 -15.33 -1.65 12.19
CA GLY A 82 -15.50 -0.52 11.29
C GLY A 82 -15.45 -0.89 9.82
N ALA A 83 -14.77 -1.99 9.49
CA ALA A 83 -14.67 -2.51 8.12
C ALA A 83 -15.51 -3.76 7.90
N SER A 84 -16.53 -3.99 8.70
CA SER A 84 -17.28 -5.24 8.70
C SER A 84 -18.04 -5.51 7.41
N TYR A 85 -18.24 -4.50 6.58
CA TYR A 85 -18.94 -4.65 5.31
C TYR A 85 -17.99 -4.47 4.11
N VAL A 86 -16.66 -4.49 4.34
CA VAL A 86 -15.63 -4.28 3.32
C VAL A 86 -14.99 -5.61 2.98
N THR A 87 -15.14 -6.05 1.75
CA THR A 87 -14.48 -7.24 1.23
C THR A 87 -14.22 -7.09 -0.27
N GLY A 88 -13.23 -7.79 -0.79
CA GLY A 88 -12.90 -7.76 -2.20
C GLY A 88 -12.29 -6.43 -2.67
N GLN A 89 -11.71 -5.67 -1.77
CA GLN A 89 -11.15 -4.35 -2.09
C GLN A 89 -9.64 -4.37 -2.08
N ARG A 90 -9.07 -3.51 -2.91
CA ARG A 90 -7.64 -3.23 -2.92
C ARG A 90 -7.46 -1.81 -2.41
N ILE A 91 -6.86 -1.68 -1.25
CA ILE A 91 -6.65 -0.39 -0.60
C ILE A 91 -5.19 0.00 -0.80
N VAL A 92 -4.98 1.08 -1.53
CA VAL A 92 -3.64 1.60 -1.80
C VAL A 92 -3.26 2.54 -0.65
N CYS A 93 -2.14 2.22 0.00
CA CYS A 93 -1.62 2.98 1.13
C CYS A 93 -0.28 3.58 0.73
N ASP A 94 -0.32 4.60 -0.12
CA ASP A 94 0.87 5.23 -0.69
C ASP A 94 0.84 6.76 -0.61
N GLY A 95 -0.05 7.32 0.21
CA GLY A 95 -0.20 8.76 0.33
C GLY A 95 -0.75 9.42 -0.93
N GLY A 96 -1.38 8.65 -1.82
CA GLY A 96 -1.84 9.15 -3.12
C GLY A 96 -0.70 9.34 -4.11
N GLY A 97 0.42 8.62 -3.94
CA GLY A 97 1.63 8.81 -4.73
C GLY A 97 1.39 8.90 -6.24
N PRO A 98 0.85 7.84 -6.88
CA PRO A 98 0.51 7.93 -8.31
C PRO A 98 -0.59 8.95 -8.60
N VAL A 99 -1.57 9.07 -7.73
CA VAL A 99 -2.71 10.00 -7.86
C VAL A 99 -2.26 11.44 -7.64
N ALA A 100 -1.34 11.67 -6.71
CA ALA A 100 -0.82 13.00 -6.41
C ALA A 100 -0.07 13.63 -7.59
N ARG A 101 0.30 12.84 -8.60
CA ARG A 101 0.92 13.32 -9.83
C ARG A 101 -0.10 13.72 -10.87
N TRP A 102 -1.37 13.43 -10.64
CA TRP A 102 -2.42 13.80 -11.57
C TRP A 102 -2.58 15.32 -11.56
N SER A 103 -2.72 15.90 -12.74
CA SER A 103 -3.12 17.28 -12.83
C SER A 103 -4.61 17.40 -12.52
N SER A 104 -5.07 18.62 -12.19
CA SER A 104 -6.49 18.85 -11.92
C SER A 104 -7.39 18.46 -13.10
N GLY A 105 -6.84 18.43 -14.30
CA GLY A 105 -7.58 18.02 -15.50
C GLY A 105 -7.80 16.52 -15.62
N ASP A 106 -7.09 15.73 -14.84
CA ASP A 106 -7.19 14.26 -14.86
C ASP A 106 -8.31 13.74 -13.94
N LEU A 107 -8.82 14.62 -13.13
CA LEU A 107 -9.91 14.31 -12.22
C LEU A 107 -11.24 14.83 -12.80
#